data_90d7ba9bfe70ad3db83b54962817f191
#
_entry.id   90d7ba9bfe70ad3db83b54962817f191
#
_cell.length_a   1.000
_cell.length_b   1.000
_cell.length_c   1.000
_cell.angle_alpha   90.00
_cell.angle_beta   90.00
_cell.angle_gamma   90.00
#
_symmetry.space_group_name_H-M   'P 1'
#
loop_
_entity.id
_entity.type
_entity.pdbx_description
1 polymer ?
#
loop_
_entity_poly.entity_id
_entity_poly.type
_entity_poly.pdbx_seq_one_letter_code
_entity_poly.pdbx_strand_id
1 'polypeptide(L)'
;MSPVSSKPVSAQVLDAAIAWQLSLDSGNPVEREEFAKWHAAHEEHARAWRQLGMLDQRFSVASGPARTALLQSRESIRRRVRKLGSGVASIVAVIGLALFAGDRYLPIDYWLADQRTATGEQRTLRLTDGTLINLNTHSAVDVRFDEKQRLIILQEGEILVETGHGDTRPFIVETREGSMRALGTRFLVKREEEGTRLSVLKSAVAAHPESSPEEQILHEGQQVMMRSNGLGPILALNLGADAWTRGMLVVDNTRLEDLVHELGRYRRGYLGVAPEIADLRITGSFPLHDTDLALSALLPTLPVQIEQHTPWWVTVAAKTEAK
;
A
#
# COMPACT_ATOMS: atom_id res chain seq x y z
N MET A 1 7.66 -0.85 -44.10
CA MET A 1 8.11 -1.30 -42.79
C MET A 1 6.99 -2.15 -42.20
N SER A 2 7.15 -3.47 -42.26
CA SER A 2 6.13 -4.42 -41.79
C SER A 2 6.15 -4.53 -40.26
N PRO A 3 5.02 -4.69 -39.57
CA PRO A 3 4.98 -4.83 -38.12
C PRO A 3 5.55 -6.21 -37.74
N VAL A 4 6.54 -6.21 -36.85
CA VAL A 4 7.12 -7.43 -36.25
C VAL A 4 6.05 -8.07 -35.38
N SER A 5 5.57 -9.23 -35.82
CA SER A 5 4.62 -10.07 -35.07
C SER A 5 5.21 -10.47 -33.71
N SER A 6 4.68 -9.92 -32.63
CA SER A 6 5.07 -10.26 -31.25
C SER A 6 4.35 -11.53 -30.80
N LYS A 7 4.83 -12.70 -31.25
CA LYS A 7 4.38 -13.97 -30.65
C LYS A 7 4.89 -14.02 -29.20
N PRO A 8 4.05 -14.29 -28.19
CA PRO A 8 4.48 -14.37 -26.80
C PRO A 8 5.53 -15.46 -26.61
N VAL A 9 6.55 -15.18 -25.78
CA VAL A 9 7.57 -16.17 -25.39
C VAL A 9 6.95 -17.14 -24.38
N SER A 10 7.22 -18.44 -24.55
CA SER A 10 6.71 -19.45 -23.63
C SER A 10 7.40 -19.34 -22.26
N ALA A 11 6.67 -19.71 -21.19
CA ALA A 11 7.18 -19.67 -19.81
C ALA A 11 8.45 -20.50 -19.65
N GLN A 12 8.51 -21.68 -20.28
CA GLN A 12 9.68 -22.57 -20.23
C GLN A 12 10.94 -21.94 -20.86
N VAL A 13 10.80 -21.19 -21.95
CA VAL A 13 11.92 -20.51 -22.59
C VAL A 13 12.37 -19.31 -21.78
N LEU A 14 11.44 -18.64 -21.10
CA LEU A 14 11.75 -17.53 -20.21
C LEU A 14 12.52 -18.01 -18.96
N ASP A 15 12.09 -19.10 -18.35
CA ASP A 15 12.77 -19.75 -17.23
C ASP A 15 14.19 -20.19 -17.59
N ALA A 16 14.36 -20.78 -18.78
CA ALA A 16 15.69 -21.15 -19.30
C ALA A 16 16.59 -19.93 -19.52
N ALA A 17 16.04 -18.83 -20.04
CA ALA A 17 16.78 -17.58 -20.22
C ALA A 17 17.24 -16.96 -18.88
N ILE A 18 16.40 -17.01 -17.85
CA ILE A 18 16.72 -16.58 -16.48
C ILE A 18 17.85 -17.46 -15.90
N ALA A 19 17.76 -18.78 -16.06
CA ALA A 19 18.77 -19.71 -15.62
C ALA A 19 20.15 -19.42 -16.28
N TRP A 20 20.16 -19.13 -17.58
CA TRP A 20 21.38 -18.73 -18.30
C TRP A 20 21.94 -17.39 -17.81
N GLN A 21 21.11 -16.42 -17.51
CA GLN A 21 21.55 -15.13 -16.96
C GLN A 21 22.29 -15.31 -15.64
N LEU A 22 21.76 -16.18 -14.76
CA LEU A 22 22.38 -16.50 -13.48
C LEU A 22 23.68 -17.31 -13.60
N SER A 23 23.74 -18.20 -14.60
CA SER A 23 24.91 -19.06 -14.88
C SER A 23 26.06 -18.26 -15.51
N LEU A 24 25.78 -17.41 -16.48
CA LEU A 24 26.82 -16.60 -17.16
C LEU A 24 27.53 -15.59 -16.24
N ASP A 25 26.87 -15.16 -15.18
CA ASP A 25 27.46 -14.31 -14.13
C ASP A 25 28.60 -15.03 -13.37
N SER A 26 28.67 -16.37 -13.45
CA SER A 26 29.71 -17.19 -12.83
C SER A 26 31.06 -17.18 -13.57
N GLY A 27 31.08 -16.76 -14.84
CA GLY A 27 32.31 -16.61 -15.63
C GLY A 27 32.93 -17.89 -16.19
N ASN A 28 32.24 -19.04 -16.11
CA ASN A 28 32.75 -20.34 -16.56
C ASN A 28 32.75 -20.41 -18.11
N PRO A 29 33.91 -20.70 -18.79
CA PRO A 29 34.00 -20.74 -20.24
C PRO A 29 33.16 -21.85 -20.89
N VAL A 30 32.91 -22.98 -20.23
CA VAL A 30 32.09 -24.10 -20.72
C VAL A 30 30.61 -23.67 -20.81
N GLU A 31 30.13 -22.94 -19.84
CA GLU A 31 28.76 -22.44 -19.81
C GLU A 31 28.48 -21.39 -20.92
N ARG A 32 29.50 -20.63 -21.33
CA ARG A 32 29.38 -19.68 -22.46
C ARG A 32 29.18 -20.38 -23.79
N GLU A 33 29.83 -21.51 -24.01
CA GLU A 33 29.67 -22.29 -25.25
C GLU A 33 28.30 -22.96 -25.31
N GLU A 34 27.82 -23.51 -24.19
CA GLU A 34 26.50 -24.11 -24.08
C GLU A 34 25.39 -23.04 -24.21
N PHE A 35 25.56 -21.87 -23.62
CA PHE A 35 24.69 -20.73 -23.84
C PHE A 35 24.60 -20.32 -25.29
N ALA A 36 25.74 -20.23 -26.00
CA ALA A 36 25.75 -19.86 -27.42
C ALA A 36 24.96 -20.86 -28.29
N LYS A 37 25.08 -22.17 -27.98
CA LYS A 37 24.29 -23.23 -28.61
C LYS A 37 22.79 -23.08 -28.32
N TRP A 38 22.42 -22.86 -27.06
CA TRP A 38 21.02 -22.63 -26.68
C TRP A 38 20.43 -21.38 -27.34
N HIS A 39 21.15 -20.26 -27.32
CA HIS A 39 20.72 -18.98 -27.87
C HIS A 39 20.50 -19.05 -29.40
N ALA A 40 21.34 -19.81 -30.13
CA ALA A 40 21.25 -20.00 -31.54
C ALA A 40 20.22 -21.07 -31.99
N ALA A 41 19.77 -21.93 -31.07
CA ALA A 41 18.90 -23.08 -31.39
C ALA A 41 17.49 -22.66 -31.83
N HIS A 42 16.96 -21.54 -31.34
CA HIS A 42 15.61 -21.08 -31.66
C HIS A 42 15.50 -19.55 -31.58
N GLU A 43 14.73 -18.96 -32.49
CA GLU A 43 14.48 -17.50 -32.53
C GLU A 43 13.72 -17.00 -31.30
N GLU A 44 12.97 -17.89 -30.66
CA GLU A 44 12.27 -17.62 -29.39
C GLU A 44 13.24 -17.42 -28.21
N HIS A 45 14.36 -18.17 -28.19
CA HIS A 45 15.42 -18.02 -27.17
C HIS A 45 16.10 -16.66 -27.29
N ALA A 46 16.42 -16.22 -28.50
CA ALA A 46 17.00 -14.90 -28.74
C ALA A 46 16.03 -13.76 -28.41
N ARG A 47 14.71 -13.94 -28.54
CA ARG A 47 13.69 -12.98 -28.10
C ARG A 47 13.58 -12.90 -26.57
N ALA A 48 13.55 -14.06 -25.89
CA ALA A 48 13.55 -14.13 -24.43
C ALA A 48 14.76 -13.42 -23.84
N TRP A 49 15.94 -13.67 -24.38
CA TRP A 49 17.19 -13.04 -23.96
C TRP A 49 17.19 -11.51 -24.10
N ARG A 50 16.67 -11.00 -25.21
CA ARG A 50 16.52 -9.54 -25.43
C ARG A 50 15.53 -8.90 -24.47
N GLN A 51 14.43 -9.57 -24.14
CA GLN A 51 13.46 -9.06 -23.15
C GLN A 51 14.07 -8.94 -21.74
N LEU A 52 14.87 -9.91 -21.33
CA LEU A 52 15.60 -9.87 -20.06
C LEU A 52 16.63 -8.74 -20.02
N GLY A 53 17.40 -8.53 -21.09
CA GLY A 53 18.39 -7.44 -21.16
C GLY A 53 17.76 -6.04 -21.10
N MET A 54 16.55 -5.85 -21.62
CA MET A 54 15.82 -4.57 -21.50
C MET A 54 15.34 -4.30 -20.06
N LEU A 55 15.10 -5.33 -19.26
CA LEU A 55 14.78 -5.21 -17.84
C LEU A 55 16.02 -4.82 -17.02
N ASP A 56 17.17 -5.42 -17.30
CA ASP A 56 18.42 -5.14 -16.60
C ASP A 56 18.89 -3.69 -16.83
N GLN A 57 18.69 -3.15 -18.03
CA GLN A 57 18.99 -1.74 -18.33
C GLN A 57 18.12 -0.73 -17.58
N ARG A 58 16.87 -1.08 -17.25
CA ARG A 58 15.97 -0.23 -16.44
C ARG A 58 16.31 -0.25 -14.95
N PHE A 59 16.90 -1.35 -14.46
CA PHE A 59 17.36 -1.48 -13.08
C PHE A 59 18.76 -0.91 -12.84
N SER A 60 19.61 -0.79 -13.87
CA SER A 60 20.96 -0.24 -13.73
C SER A 60 21.01 1.28 -13.50
N VAL A 61 19.94 2.02 -13.79
CA VAL A 61 19.81 3.47 -13.55
C VAL A 61 19.52 3.79 -12.06
N ALA A 62 19.12 2.81 -11.25
CA ALA A 62 18.76 2.96 -9.84
C ALA A 62 19.86 2.58 -8.85
N SER A 63 21.16 2.59 -9.23
CA SER A 63 22.22 2.00 -8.43
C SER A 63 23.15 3.03 -7.79
N GLY A 64 22.87 3.33 -6.53
CA GLY A 64 23.77 3.90 -5.53
C GLY A 64 24.32 2.81 -4.58
N PRO A 65 24.66 3.12 -3.34
CA PRO A 65 25.46 2.31 -2.39
C PRO A 65 24.90 0.91 -2.04
N ALA A 66 23.66 0.59 -2.42
CA ALA A 66 23.05 -0.73 -2.19
C ALA A 66 23.76 -1.88 -2.93
N ARG A 67 24.43 -1.61 -4.05
CA ARG A 67 25.15 -2.62 -4.85
C ARG A 67 26.39 -3.15 -4.11
N THR A 68 27.09 -2.28 -3.39
CA THR A 68 28.31 -2.65 -2.65
C THR A 68 28.00 -3.53 -1.42
N ALA A 69 26.87 -3.25 -0.74
CA ALA A 69 26.40 -4.07 0.38
C ALA A 69 25.96 -5.47 -0.05
N LEU A 70 25.30 -5.60 -1.20
CA LEU A 70 24.87 -6.89 -1.76
C LEU A 70 26.06 -7.72 -2.26
N LEU A 71 27.10 -7.12 -2.81
CA LEU A 71 28.28 -7.83 -3.31
C LEU A 71 29.16 -8.35 -2.15
N GLN A 72 29.26 -7.61 -1.04
CA GLN A 72 29.99 -8.08 0.17
C GLN A 72 29.25 -9.21 0.89
N SER A 73 27.91 -9.25 0.84
CA SER A 73 27.11 -10.36 1.36
C SER A 73 27.31 -11.65 0.55
N ARG A 74 27.54 -11.57 -0.77
CA ARG A 74 27.73 -12.75 -1.66
C ARG A 74 28.94 -13.60 -1.29
N GLU A 75 30.06 -13.03 -0.86
CA GLU A 75 31.25 -13.80 -0.51
C GLU A 75 31.09 -14.56 0.79
N SER A 76 30.39 -14.01 1.78
CA SER A 76 30.16 -14.67 3.06
C SER A 76 29.16 -15.83 2.94
N ILE A 77 28.14 -15.69 2.08
CA ILE A 77 27.13 -16.72 1.80
C ILE A 77 27.75 -17.88 0.99
N ARG A 78 28.60 -17.60 -0.03
CA ARG A 78 29.27 -18.65 -0.81
C ARG A 78 30.18 -19.58 0.04
N ARG A 79 30.86 -19.07 1.07
CA ARG A 79 31.68 -19.89 1.98
C ARG A 79 30.85 -20.78 2.92
N ARG A 80 29.62 -20.34 3.29
CA ARG A 80 28.72 -21.13 4.15
C ARG A 80 27.94 -22.19 3.36
N VAL A 81 27.50 -21.88 2.14
CA VAL A 81 26.73 -22.80 1.27
C VAL A 81 27.59 -23.97 0.78
N ARG A 82 28.91 -23.78 0.59
CA ARG A 82 29.83 -24.87 0.21
C ARG A 82 29.99 -25.95 1.29
N LYS A 83 29.59 -25.66 2.55
CA LYS A 83 29.65 -26.62 3.67
C LYS A 83 28.34 -27.38 3.92
N LEU A 84 27.23 -26.95 3.28
CA LEU A 84 25.91 -27.54 3.43
C LEU A 84 25.45 -28.01 2.04
N GLY A 85 25.73 -29.24 1.68
CA GLY A 85 25.46 -29.87 0.38
C GLY A 85 24.02 -29.84 -0.17
N SER A 86 23.39 -28.68 -0.28
CA SER A 86 22.06 -28.54 -0.87
C SER A 86 21.83 -27.15 -1.49
N GLY A 87 22.46 -26.87 -2.64
CA GLY A 87 22.30 -25.61 -3.36
C GLY A 87 20.86 -25.28 -3.75
N VAL A 88 20.06 -26.29 -4.07
CA VAL A 88 18.64 -26.13 -4.46
C VAL A 88 17.78 -25.71 -3.26
N ALA A 89 17.95 -26.32 -2.10
CA ALA A 89 17.18 -25.99 -0.89
C ALA A 89 17.44 -24.53 -0.41
N SER A 90 18.67 -24.05 -0.58
CA SER A 90 19.00 -22.64 -0.22
C SER A 90 18.40 -21.64 -1.18
N ILE A 91 18.33 -21.94 -2.49
CA ILE A 91 17.68 -21.07 -3.49
C ILE A 91 16.16 -21.04 -3.24
N VAL A 92 15.55 -22.17 -3.00
CA VAL A 92 14.11 -22.25 -2.65
C VAL A 92 13.82 -21.53 -1.34
N ALA A 93 14.69 -21.63 -0.34
CA ALA A 93 14.55 -20.89 0.93
C ALA A 93 14.70 -19.37 0.75
N VAL A 94 15.63 -18.91 -0.09
CA VAL A 94 15.81 -17.47 -0.39
C VAL A 94 14.67 -16.94 -1.22
N ILE A 95 14.17 -17.69 -2.20
CA ILE A 95 12.98 -17.31 -2.97
C ILE A 95 11.75 -17.34 -2.07
N GLY A 96 11.57 -18.38 -1.25
CA GLY A 96 10.49 -18.47 -0.29
C GLY A 96 10.51 -17.34 0.75
N LEU A 97 11.70 -16.97 1.24
CA LEU A 97 11.88 -15.84 2.15
C LEU A 97 11.65 -14.49 1.45
N ALA A 98 12.08 -14.36 0.20
CA ALA A 98 11.84 -13.16 -0.61
C ALA A 98 10.37 -13.01 -1.00
N LEU A 99 9.66 -14.10 -1.29
CA LEU A 99 8.21 -14.09 -1.53
C LEU A 99 7.45 -13.83 -0.22
N PHE A 100 7.83 -14.45 0.88
CA PHE A 100 7.23 -14.22 2.20
C PHE A 100 7.48 -12.79 2.72
N ALA A 101 8.69 -12.27 2.54
CA ALA A 101 9.00 -10.87 2.84
C ALA A 101 8.33 -9.93 1.84
N GLY A 102 8.26 -10.30 0.56
CA GLY A 102 7.61 -9.53 -0.49
C GLY A 102 6.12 -9.34 -0.25
N ASP A 103 5.41 -10.38 0.17
CA ASP A 103 3.99 -10.32 0.52
C ASP A 103 3.74 -9.39 1.74
N ARG A 104 4.74 -9.22 2.60
CA ARG A 104 4.64 -8.39 3.80
C ARG A 104 5.17 -6.95 3.63
N TYR A 105 6.06 -6.72 2.67
CA TYR A 105 6.74 -5.43 2.46
C TYR A 105 6.49 -4.80 1.08
N LEU A 106 5.97 -5.57 0.11
CA LEU A 106 5.55 -5.04 -1.17
C LEU A 106 4.03 -5.22 -1.28
N PRO A 107 3.24 -4.16 -1.14
CA PRO A 107 1.79 -4.24 -1.29
C PRO A 107 1.43 -4.50 -2.77
N ILE A 108 1.59 -5.76 -3.21
CA ILE A 108 1.32 -6.18 -4.60
C ILE A 108 -0.11 -5.82 -4.97
N ASP A 109 -1.05 -6.03 -4.05
CA ASP A 109 -2.46 -5.70 -4.23
C ASP A 109 -2.69 -4.22 -4.51
N TYR A 110 -1.92 -3.33 -3.86
CA TYR A 110 -1.95 -1.89 -4.14
C TYR A 110 -1.51 -1.58 -5.59
N TRP A 111 -0.44 -2.25 -6.07
CA TRP A 111 0.10 -1.98 -7.41
C TRP A 111 -0.74 -2.58 -8.53
N LEU A 112 -1.48 -3.64 -8.27
CA LEU A 112 -2.34 -4.34 -9.22
C LEU A 112 -3.77 -3.81 -9.23
N ALA A 113 -4.17 -2.99 -8.25
CA ALA A 113 -5.51 -2.45 -8.12
C ALA A 113 -5.95 -1.64 -9.35
N ASP A 114 -7.23 -1.74 -9.72
CA ASP A 114 -7.84 -1.03 -10.85
C ASP A 114 -7.73 0.49 -10.72
N GLN A 115 -7.90 1.00 -9.51
CA GLN A 115 -7.82 2.42 -9.19
C GLN A 115 -6.99 2.64 -7.95
N ARG A 116 -6.08 3.61 -8.01
CA ARG A 116 -5.21 3.95 -6.88
C ARG A 116 -4.86 5.43 -6.84
N THR A 117 -4.52 5.92 -5.66
CA THR A 117 -4.03 7.27 -5.39
C THR A 117 -2.62 7.22 -4.80
N ALA A 118 -1.77 8.15 -5.19
CA ALA A 118 -0.44 8.32 -4.60
C ALA A 118 -0.52 8.99 -3.22
N THR A 119 0.61 9.06 -2.51
CA THR A 119 0.73 9.83 -1.26
C THR A 119 0.38 11.30 -1.50
N GLY A 120 -0.57 11.83 -0.72
CA GLY A 120 -1.10 13.19 -0.83
C GLY A 120 -2.13 13.38 -1.96
N GLU A 121 -2.36 12.39 -2.82
CA GLU A 121 -3.37 12.44 -3.87
C GLU A 121 -4.73 12.01 -3.31
N GLN A 122 -5.78 12.73 -3.74
CA GLN A 122 -7.18 12.36 -3.52
C GLN A 122 -7.89 12.34 -4.88
N ARG A 123 -8.82 11.39 -5.05
CA ARG A 123 -9.53 11.21 -6.33
C ARG A 123 -10.98 10.83 -6.10
N THR A 124 -11.88 11.41 -6.89
CA THR A 124 -13.30 11.01 -6.93
C THR A 124 -13.57 10.16 -8.15
N LEU A 125 -14.14 8.99 -7.94
CA LEU A 125 -14.64 8.09 -8.97
C LEU A 125 -16.15 8.15 -9.00
N ARG A 126 -16.71 8.26 -10.21
CA ARG A 126 -18.14 8.07 -10.44
C ARG A 126 -18.35 6.75 -11.15
N LEU A 127 -19.03 5.84 -10.50
CA LEU A 127 -19.35 4.52 -11.04
C LEU A 127 -20.58 4.54 -11.94
N THR A 128 -20.79 3.46 -12.69
CA THR A 128 -21.87 3.34 -13.70
C THR A 128 -23.27 3.36 -13.11
N ASP A 129 -23.41 2.97 -11.83
CA ASP A 129 -24.67 3.01 -11.05
C ASP A 129 -24.94 4.39 -10.40
N GLY A 130 -24.08 5.36 -10.64
CA GLY A 130 -24.14 6.69 -10.03
C GLY A 130 -23.52 6.81 -8.64
N THR A 131 -22.99 5.73 -8.09
CA THR A 131 -22.22 5.75 -6.83
C THR A 131 -20.98 6.63 -6.97
N LEU A 132 -20.72 7.44 -5.95
CA LEU A 132 -19.49 8.23 -5.82
C LEU A 132 -18.56 7.57 -4.79
N ILE A 133 -17.32 7.37 -5.19
CA ILE A 133 -16.25 6.91 -4.29
C ILE A 133 -15.16 7.97 -4.29
N ASN A 134 -14.91 8.56 -3.12
CA ASN A 134 -13.73 9.39 -2.92
C ASN A 134 -12.62 8.52 -2.34
N LEU A 135 -11.49 8.43 -3.03
CA LEU A 135 -10.29 7.78 -2.57
C LEU A 135 -9.41 8.81 -1.86
N ASN A 136 -9.00 8.49 -0.66
CA ASN A 136 -8.06 9.30 0.10
C ASN A 136 -6.59 9.02 -0.33
N THR A 137 -5.64 9.67 0.31
CA THR A 137 -4.21 9.44 0.11
C THR A 137 -3.86 7.95 0.20
N HIS A 138 -2.97 7.48 -0.68
CA HIS A 138 -2.42 6.12 -0.68
C HIS A 138 -3.51 5.04 -0.57
N SER A 139 -4.54 5.13 -1.42
CA SER A 139 -5.66 4.20 -1.43
C SER A 139 -5.71 3.40 -2.73
N ALA A 140 -6.16 2.16 -2.64
CA ALA A 140 -6.24 1.24 -3.77
C ALA A 140 -7.54 0.43 -3.71
N VAL A 141 -8.29 0.41 -4.80
CA VAL A 141 -9.56 -0.30 -4.90
C VAL A 141 -9.69 -1.05 -6.23
N ASP A 142 -10.36 -2.20 -6.18
CA ASP A 142 -10.86 -2.90 -7.35
C ASP A 142 -12.38 -2.73 -7.45
N VAL A 143 -12.90 -2.61 -8.67
CA VAL A 143 -14.33 -2.45 -8.95
C VAL A 143 -14.83 -3.68 -9.68
N ARG A 144 -15.68 -4.47 -9.04
CA ARG A 144 -16.22 -5.73 -9.58
C ARG A 144 -17.75 -5.71 -9.55
N PHE A 145 -18.34 -5.22 -10.62
CA PHE A 145 -19.80 -5.23 -10.78
C PHE A 145 -20.22 -6.39 -11.67
N ASP A 146 -21.17 -7.19 -11.19
CA ASP A 146 -21.78 -8.28 -11.93
C ASP A 146 -23.32 -8.18 -11.90
N GLU A 147 -24.02 -9.21 -12.38
CA GLU A 147 -25.48 -9.25 -12.41
C GLU A 147 -26.13 -9.37 -11.01
N LYS A 148 -25.35 -9.79 -9.99
CA LYS A 148 -25.85 -10.09 -8.65
C LYS A 148 -25.50 -9.02 -7.63
N GLN A 149 -24.34 -8.37 -7.78
CA GLN A 149 -23.83 -7.44 -6.79
C GLN A 149 -22.95 -6.35 -7.40
N ARG A 150 -22.73 -5.30 -6.62
CA ARG A 150 -21.82 -4.20 -6.88
C ARG A 150 -20.72 -4.28 -5.82
N LEU A 151 -19.61 -4.94 -6.15
CA LEU A 151 -18.51 -5.19 -5.22
C LEU A 151 -17.38 -4.21 -5.44
N ILE A 152 -16.92 -3.60 -4.36
CA ILE A 152 -15.69 -2.82 -4.26
C ILE A 152 -14.77 -3.54 -3.29
N ILE A 153 -13.53 -3.80 -3.69
CA ILE A 153 -12.51 -4.38 -2.80
C ILE A 153 -11.54 -3.26 -2.44
N LEU A 154 -11.49 -2.89 -1.17
CA LEU A 154 -10.51 -1.93 -0.66
C LEU A 154 -9.23 -2.68 -0.27
N GLN A 155 -8.22 -2.58 -1.12
CA GLN A 155 -6.92 -3.22 -0.93
C GLN A 155 -6.06 -2.48 0.10
N GLU A 156 -6.08 -1.14 0.08
CA GLU A 156 -5.27 -0.28 0.95
C GLU A 156 -5.93 1.10 1.10
N GLY A 157 -5.68 1.78 2.20
CA GLY A 157 -6.02 3.18 2.41
C GLY A 157 -7.45 3.42 2.92
N GLU A 158 -8.12 4.43 2.40
CA GLU A 158 -9.39 4.94 2.90
C GLU A 158 -10.27 5.45 1.77
N ILE A 159 -11.54 5.07 1.82
CA ILE A 159 -12.57 5.53 0.88
C ILE A 159 -13.80 6.08 1.59
N LEU A 160 -14.40 7.12 1.01
CA LEU A 160 -15.76 7.56 1.31
C LEU A 160 -16.67 7.10 0.16
N VAL A 161 -17.68 6.34 0.51
CA VAL A 161 -18.69 5.84 -0.44
C VAL A 161 -20.00 6.59 -0.22
N GLU A 162 -20.59 7.07 -1.32
CA GLU A 162 -21.96 7.56 -1.38
C GLU A 162 -22.68 6.76 -2.46
N THR A 163 -23.56 5.83 -2.02
CA THR A 163 -24.20 4.88 -2.92
C THR A 163 -25.22 5.53 -3.85
N GLY A 164 -25.17 5.18 -5.13
CA GLY A 164 -26.16 5.56 -6.12
C GLY A 164 -27.56 5.00 -5.81
N HIS A 165 -28.58 5.66 -6.34
CA HIS A 165 -29.98 5.27 -6.16
C HIS A 165 -30.50 4.55 -7.41
N GLY A 166 -31.46 3.64 -7.22
CA GLY A 166 -32.19 2.98 -8.31
C GLY A 166 -31.64 1.61 -8.74
N ASP A 167 -30.46 1.22 -8.30
CA ASP A 167 -29.92 -0.12 -8.52
C ASP A 167 -30.26 -1.02 -7.31
N THR A 168 -30.95 -2.14 -7.57
CA THR A 168 -31.43 -3.06 -6.53
C THR A 168 -30.40 -4.09 -6.10
N ARG A 169 -29.31 -4.25 -6.85
CA ARG A 169 -28.22 -5.16 -6.47
C ARG A 169 -27.53 -4.64 -5.20
N PRO A 170 -27.17 -5.52 -4.25
CA PRO A 170 -26.45 -5.10 -3.06
C PRO A 170 -25.13 -4.41 -3.43
N PHE A 171 -24.83 -3.31 -2.75
CA PHE A 171 -23.53 -2.66 -2.81
C PHE A 171 -22.70 -3.10 -1.62
N ILE A 172 -21.56 -3.69 -1.90
CA ILE A 172 -20.68 -4.31 -0.89
C ILE A 172 -19.28 -3.69 -1.01
N VAL A 173 -18.71 -3.29 0.11
CA VAL A 173 -17.28 -3.02 0.23
C VAL A 173 -16.65 -4.18 0.99
N GLU A 174 -15.62 -4.78 0.41
CA GLU A 174 -14.88 -5.88 0.99
C GLU A 174 -13.45 -5.44 1.34
N THR A 175 -12.96 -5.94 2.45
CA THR A 175 -11.56 -5.82 2.89
C THR A 175 -11.08 -7.19 3.33
N ARG A 176 -9.81 -7.31 3.68
CA ARG A 176 -9.24 -8.55 4.24
C ARG A 176 -9.94 -8.99 5.53
N GLU A 177 -10.52 -8.05 6.26
CA GLU A 177 -11.13 -8.29 7.57
C GLU A 177 -12.61 -8.68 7.49
N GLY A 178 -13.27 -8.47 6.33
CA GLY A 178 -14.68 -8.82 6.13
C GLY A 178 -15.38 -7.90 5.13
N SER A 179 -16.70 -7.97 5.09
CA SER A 179 -17.55 -7.26 4.14
C SER A 179 -18.52 -6.28 4.82
N MET A 180 -18.84 -5.22 4.11
CA MET A 180 -19.74 -4.14 4.54
C MET A 180 -20.79 -3.90 3.47
N ARG A 181 -22.03 -4.29 3.75
CA ARG A 181 -23.15 -4.14 2.82
C ARG A 181 -23.91 -2.84 3.10
N ALA A 182 -23.89 -1.95 2.11
CA ALA A 182 -24.57 -0.67 2.19
C ALA A 182 -26.10 -0.81 2.11
N LEU A 183 -26.82 -0.06 2.94
CA LEU A 183 -28.29 -0.01 2.96
C LEU A 183 -28.79 1.37 2.48
N GLY A 184 -28.22 1.88 1.34
CA GLY A 184 -28.56 3.20 0.80
C GLY A 184 -27.90 4.33 1.61
N THR A 185 -26.57 4.40 1.64
CA THR A 185 -25.83 5.07 2.71
C THR A 185 -24.65 5.90 2.19
N ARG A 186 -24.14 6.75 3.09
CA ARG A 186 -22.85 7.43 2.98
C ARG A 186 -21.98 6.99 4.15
N PHE A 187 -20.82 6.38 3.86
CA PHE A 187 -19.96 5.77 4.88
C PHE A 187 -18.50 5.78 4.47
N LEU A 188 -17.62 5.70 5.47
CA LEU A 188 -16.18 5.61 5.32
C LEU A 188 -15.73 4.19 5.63
N VAL A 189 -14.76 3.73 4.87
CA VAL A 189 -14.02 2.50 5.14
C VAL A 189 -12.54 2.83 5.08
N LYS A 190 -11.83 2.62 6.20
CA LYS A 190 -10.39 2.87 6.33
C LYS A 190 -9.69 1.60 6.79
N ARG A 191 -8.72 1.13 6.02
CA ARG A 191 -7.83 0.07 6.47
C ARG A 191 -6.75 0.64 7.38
N GLU A 192 -6.61 0.04 8.54
CA GLU A 192 -5.61 0.38 9.56
C GLU A 192 -4.80 -0.89 9.89
N GLU A 193 -3.69 -0.74 10.61
CA GLU A 193 -2.85 -1.89 10.99
C GLU A 193 -3.62 -2.93 11.81
N GLU A 194 -4.52 -2.47 12.68
CA GLU A 194 -5.31 -3.32 13.58
C GLU A 194 -6.56 -3.94 12.93
N GLY A 195 -6.95 -3.50 11.73
CA GLY A 195 -8.19 -3.94 11.07
C GLY A 195 -8.78 -2.89 10.14
N THR A 196 -10.07 -3.03 9.85
CA THR A 196 -10.83 -2.08 9.05
C THR A 196 -11.77 -1.27 9.92
N ARG A 197 -11.64 0.07 9.86
CA ARG A 197 -12.59 0.99 10.50
C ARG A 197 -13.74 1.29 9.54
N LEU A 198 -14.96 0.98 9.99
CA LEU A 198 -16.20 1.39 9.34
C LEU A 198 -16.80 2.56 10.11
N SER A 199 -17.17 3.64 9.40
CA SER A 199 -17.82 4.82 9.98
C SER A 199 -19.05 5.21 9.15
N VAL A 200 -20.21 5.26 9.75
CA VAL A 200 -21.49 5.52 9.07
C VAL A 200 -21.90 6.97 9.22
N LEU A 201 -21.92 7.72 8.11
CA LEU A 201 -22.29 9.13 8.08
C LEU A 201 -23.77 9.36 7.81
N LYS A 202 -24.43 8.41 7.10
CA LYS A 202 -25.85 8.50 6.80
C LYS A 202 -26.45 7.11 6.62
N SER A 203 -27.64 6.88 7.15
CA SER A 203 -28.40 5.63 7.04
C SER A 203 -27.74 4.47 7.82
N ALA A 204 -27.53 3.31 7.19
CA ALA A 204 -26.97 2.13 7.89
C ALA A 204 -26.12 1.25 6.99
N VAL A 205 -25.18 0.51 7.59
CA VAL A 205 -24.30 -0.46 6.94
C VAL A 205 -24.32 -1.74 7.75
N ALA A 206 -24.50 -2.88 7.11
CA ALA A 206 -24.35 -4.20 7.72
C ALA A 206 -22.89 -4.65 7.58
N ALA A 207 -22.22 -4.85 8.70
CA ALA A 207 -20.83 -5.29 8.78
C ALA A 207 -20.76 -6.78 9.13
N HIS A 208 -20.00 -7.53 8.33
CA HIS A 208 -19.83 -8.96 8.49
C HIS A 208 -18.33 -9.30 8.48
N PRO A 209 -17.72 -9.62 9.65
CA PRO A 209 -16.33 -10.03 9.74
C PRO A 209 -16.09 -11.36 9.02
N GLU A 210 -14.92 -11.55 8.41
CA GLU A 210 -14.59 -12.69 7.55
C GLU A 210 -14.74 -14.05 8.25
N SER A 211 -14.32 -14.14 9.51
CA SER A 211 -14.31 -15.40 10.27
C SER A 211 -15.41 -15.49 11.36
N SER A 212 -16.38 -14.56 11.36
CA SER A 212 -17.50 -14.54 12.30
C SER A 212 -18.82 -14.80 11.56
N PRO A 213 -19.74 -15.62 12.10
CA PRO A 213 -21.06 -15.78 11.51
C PRO A 213 -22.00 -14.60 11.80
N GLU A 214 -21.61 -13.65 12.62
CA GLU A 214 -22.45 -12.53 13.07
C GLU A 214 -22.37 -11.34 12.12
N GLU A 215 -23.53 -10.92 11.60
CA GLU A 215 -23.70 -9.65 10.89
C GLU A 215 -24.22 -8.61 11.90
N GLN A 216 -23.61 -7.44 11.96
CA GLN A 216 -24.07 -6.35 12.81
C GLN A 216 -24.38 -5.10 11.98
N ILE A 217 -25.55 -4.48 12.21
CA ILE A 217 -25.95 -3.25 11.54
C ILE A 217 -25.45 -2.06 12.34
N LEU A 218 -24.64 -1.21 11.68
CA LEU A 218 -24.25 0.10 12.21
C LEU A 218 -25.16 1.17 11.63
N HIS A 219 -25.54 2.10 12.48
CA HIS A 219 -26.41 3.23 12.12
C HIS A 219 -25.62 4.53 12.01
N GLU A 220 -26.26 5.54 11.47
CA GLU A 220 -25.72 6.89 11.37
C GLU A 220 -25.12 7.38 12.69
N GLY A 221 -23.96 8.01 12.63
CA GLY A 221 -23.23 8.51 13.80
C GLY A 221 -22.44 7.45 14.55
N GLN A 222 -22.37 6.22 14.04
CA GLN A 222 -21.61 5.12 14.66
C GLN A 222 -20.35 4.77 13.86
N GLN A 223 -19.36 4.29 14.55
CA GLN A 223 -18.16 3.69 13.97
C GLN A 223 -17.73 2.44 14.75
N VAL A 224 -17.05 1.54 14.06
CA VAL A 224 -16.53 0.29 14.65
C VAL A 224 -15.20 -0.10 14.01
N MET A 225 -14.35 -0.74 14.77
CA MET A 225 -13.18 -1.45 14.25
C MET A 225 -13.57 -2.90 13.96
N MET A 226 -13.47 -3.33 12.71
CA MET A 226 -13.69 -4.70 12.28
C MET A 226 -12.34 -5.41 12.14
N ARG A 227 -12.23 -6.56 12.79
CA ARG A 227 -11.14 -7.54 12.62
C ARG A 227 -11.72 -8.79 11.98
N SER A 228 -10.90 -9.65 11.42
CA SER A 228 -11.36 -10.88 10.77
C SER A 228 -12.19 -11.78 11.70
N ASN A 229 -11.90 -11.77 12.99
CA ASN A 229 -12.56 -12.60 14.01
C ASN A 229 -13.74 -11.93 14.73
N GLY A 230 -14.08 -10.68 14.42
CA GLY A 230 -15.21 -9.99 15.05
C GLY A 230 -15.15 -8.47 14.99
N LEU A 231 -16.19 -7.85 15.53
CA LEU A 231 -16.31 -6.39 15.66
C LEU A 231 -15.89 -5.94 17.06
N GLY A 232 -15.19 -4.82 17.10
CA GLY A 232 -14.89 -4.11 18.34
C GLY A 232 -16.12 -3.40 18.93
N PRO A 233 -15.94 -2.58 19.98
CA PRO A 233 -17.02 -1.77 20.50
C PRO A 233 -17.51 -0.75 19.48
N ILE A 234 -18.83 -0.54 19.43
CA ILE A 234 -19.43 0.55 18.67
C ILE A 234 -19.15 1.86 19.41
N LEU A 235 -18.55 2.80 18.71
CA LEU A 235 -18.22 4.13 19.23
C LEU A 235 -19.01 5.19 18.47
N ALA A 236 -19.13 6.39 19.06
CA ALA A 236 -19.62 7.55 18.34
C ALA A 236 -18.67 7.93 17.19
N LEU A 237 -19.24 8.38 16.08
CA LEU A 237 -18.49 8.87 14.94
C LEU A 237 -17.64 10.08 15.32
N ASN A 238 -16.38 10.10 14.92
CA ASN A 238 -15.51 11.24 15.13
C ASN A 238 -15.98 12.47 14.38
N LEU A 239 -15.92 13.63 15.02
CA LEU A 239 -16.24 14.91 14.39
C LEU A 239 -15.33 15.12 13.16
N GLY A 240 -15.94 15.49 12.03
CA GLY A 240 -15.19 15.77 10.82
C GLY A 240 -14.52 14.57 10.17
N ALA A 241 -15.00 13.35 10.42
CA ALA A 241 -14.43 12.12 9.85
C ALA A 241 -14.32 12.17 8.30
N ASP A 242 -15.20 12.91 7.62
CA ASP A 242 -15.18 13.14 6.17
C ASP A 242 -14.50 14.44 5.74
N ALA A 243 -13.92 15.21 6.67
CA ALA A 243 -13.35 16.53 6.37
C ALA A 243 -12.18 16.47 5.37
N TRP A 244 -11.51 15.33 5.30
CA TRP A 244 -10.44 15.09 4.34
C TRP A 244 -10.90 15.24 2.88
N THR A 245 -12.18 14.95 2.56
CA THR A 245 -12.72 15.16 1.21
C THR A 245 -12.76 16.65 0.80
N ARG A 246 -12.59 17.54 1.77
CA ARG A 246 -12.48 19.00 1.60
C ARG A 246 -11.05 19.50 1.89
N GLY A 247 -10.08 18.57 1.94
CA GLY A 247 -8.67 18.89 2.16
C GLY A 247 -8.31 19.29 3.59
N MET A 248 -9.15 18.94 4.58
CA MET A 248 -8.94 19.30 5.99
C MET A 248 -8.92 18.05 6.88
N LEU A 249 -8.08 18.08 7.90
CA LEU A 249 -8.13 17.15 9.03
C LEU A 249 -8.72 17.87 10.22
N VAL A 250 -9.84 17.38 10.74
CA VAL A 250 -10.51 17.92 11.92
C VAL A 250 -10.27 16.96 13.08
N VAL A 251 -9.76 17.46 14.17
CA VAL A 251 -9.45 16.69 15.38
C VAL A 251 -10.05 17.39 16.60
N ASP A 252 -10.50 16.57 17.55
CA ASP A 252 -11.03 17.01 18.83
C ASP A 252 -10.38 16.24 19.97
N ASN A 253 -9.73 16.96 20.88
CA ASN A 253 -9.00 16.40 22.02
C ASN A 253 -8.11 15.19 21.66
N THR A 254 -7.47 15.26 20.49
CA THR A 254 -6.65 14.19 19.90
C THR A 254 -5.21 14.31 20.44
N ARG A 255 -4.54 13.17 20.65
CA ARG A 255 -3.12 13.15 21.01
C ARG A 255 -2.30 13.72 19.85
N LEU A 256 -1.24 14.44 20.18
CA LEU A 256 -0.33 15.03 19.18
C LEU A 256 0.30 13.94 18.30
N GLU A 257 0.63 12.79 18.87
CA GLU A 257 1.14 11.64 18.13
C GLU A 257 0.16 11.16 17.06
N ASP A 258 -1.12 11.05 17.40
CA ASP A 258 -2.17 10.59 16.48
C ASP A 258 -2.38 11.62 15.34
N LEU A 259 -2.37 12.92 15.67
CA LEU A 259 -2.43 13.99 14.67
C LEU A 259 -1.25 13.94 13.72
N VAL A 260 -0.03 13.84 14.27
CA VAL A 260 1.22 13.80 13.50
C VAL A 260 1.28 12.55 12.62
N HIS A 261 0.85 11.41 13.14
CA HIS A 261 0.72 10.17 12.38
C HIS A 261 -0.24 10.33 11.19
N GLU A 262 -1.42 10.90 11.41
CA GLU A 262 -2.42 11.12 10.35
C GLU A 262 -1.92 12.12 9.30
N LEU A 263 -1.28 13.23 9.69
CA LEU A 263 -0.63 14.18 8.76
C LEU A 263 0.49 13.52 7.95
N GLY A 264 1.21 12.58 8.55
CA GLY A 264 2.28 11.81 7.90
C GLY A 264 1.80 11.00 6.69
N ARG A 265 0.54 10.58 6.66
CA ARG A 265 -0.06 9.88 5.51
C ARG A 265 -0.12 10.73 4.24
N TYR A 266 -0.14 12.06 4.37
CA TYR A 266 -0.30 13.00 3.25
C TYR A 266 1.01 13.57 2.72
N ARG A 267 2.14 13.24 3.34
CA ARG A 267 3.46 13.70 2.89
C ARG A 267 4.41 12.55 2.60
N ARG A 268 5.37 12.78 1.73
CA ARG A 268 6.48 11.85 1.51
C ARG A 268 7.54 12.05 2.59
N GLY A 269 8.14 10.95 3.03
CA GLY A 269 9.18 10.98 4.06
C GLY A 269 8.63 10.69 5.46
N TYR A 270 9.48 10.88 6.44
CA TYR A 270 9.17 10.61 7.84
C TYR A 270 8.68 11.88 8.54
N LEU A 271 7.56 11.75 9.25
CA LEU A 271 7.06 12.76 10.15
C LEU A 271 6.83 12.10 11.52
N GLY A 272 7.57 12.54 12.52
CA GLY A 272 7.52 11.99 13.88
C GLY A 272 7.24 13.03 14.95
N VAL A 273 7.01 12.54 16.16
CA VAL A 273 6.85 13.34 17.37
C VAL A 273 7.78 12.83 18.46
N ALA A 274 8.38 13.72 19.22
CA ALA A 274 9.22 13.36 20.35
C ALA A 274 8.33 12.74 21.47
N PRO A 275 8.76 11.64 22.11
CA PRO A 275 7.94 10.91 23.11
C PRO A 275 7.41 11.79 24.25
N GLU A 276 8.19 12.81 24.64
CA GLU A 276 7.87 13.69 25.78
C GLU A 276 6.63 14.55 25.56
N ILE A 277 6.26 14.77 24.29
CA ILE A 277 5.11 15.61 23.89
C ILE A 277 4.02 14.83 23.16
N ALA A 278 4.20 13.52 22.96
CA ALA A 278 3.28 12.66 22.22
C ALA A 278 1.84 12.71 22.76
N ASP A 279 1.68 12.83 24.08
CA ASP A 279 0.40 12.85 24.78
C ASP A 279 -0.27 14.23 24.86
N LEU A 280 0.37 15.30 24.38
CA LEU A 280 -0.28 16.60 24.31
C LEU A 280 -1.57 16.52 23.52
N ARG A 281 -2.59 17.24 23.97
CA ARG A 281 -3.92 17.21 23.34
C ARG A 281 -4.13 18.47 22.51
N ILE A 282 -4.76 18.25 21.34
CA ILE A 282 -5.07 19.31 20.42
C ILE A 282 -6.48 19.17 19.85
N THR A 283 -7.13 20.30 19.68
CA THR A 283 -8.41 20.42 18.96
C THR A 283 -8.22 21.48 17.87
N GLY A 284 -8.64 21.19 16.65
CA GLY A 284 -8.50 22.14 15.54
C GLY A 284 -8.76 21.52 14.17
N SER A 285 -8.55 22.36 13.14
CA SER A 285 -8.66 21.94 11.74
C SER A 285 -7.34 22.25 11.03
N PHE A 286 -6.79 21.27 10.34
CA PHE A 286 -5.46 21.31 9.75
C PHE A 286 -5.54 21.05 8.25
N PRO A 287 -4.89 21.87 7.39
CA PRO A 287 -4.89 21.64 5.94
C PRO A 287 -4.05 20.39 5.59
N LEU A 288 -4.61 19.53 4.72
CA LEU A 288 -3.95 18.29 4.28
C LEU A 288 -3.08 18.51 3.04
N HIS A 289 -3.38 19.53 2.22
CA HIS A 289 -2.60 19.82 1.02
C HIS A 289 -1.24 20.46 1.31
N ASP A 290 -1.09 21.05 2.49
CA ASP A 290 0.15 21.66 2.97
C ASP A 290 0.40 21.24 4.42
N THR A 291 1.09 20.12 4.58
CA THR A 291 1.41 19.57 5.90
C THR A 291 2.39 20.44 6.68
N ASP A 292 3.22 21.25 6.02
CA ASP A 292 4.14 22.17 6.71
C ASP A 292 3.36 23.35 7.31
N LEU A 293 2.33 23.84 6.60
CA LEU A 293 1.39 24.82 7.15
C LEU A 293 0.59 24.21 8.33
N ALA A 294 0.13 22.96 8.20
CA ALA A 294 -0.56 22.28 9.28
C ALA A 294 0.31 22.15 10.55
N LEU A 295 1.59 21.78 10.39
CA LEU A 295 2.55 21.73 11.50
C LEU A 295 2.83 23.11 12.11
N SER A 296 2.93 24.16 11.26
CA SER A 296 3.14 25.53 11.72
C SER A 296 2.01 26.02 12.62
N ALA A 297 0.79 25.56 12.40
CA ALA A 297 -0.38 25.89 13.22
C ALA A 297 -0.30 25.34 14.66
N LEU A 298 0.59 24.39 14.94
CA LEU A 298 0.83 23.86 16.30
C LEU A 298 1.64 24.84 17.17
N LEU A 299 2.54 25.63 16.57
CA LEU A 299 3.51 26.44 17.29
C LEU A 299 2.91 27.50 18.24
N PRO A 300 1.80 28.20 17.88
CA PRO A 300 1.19 29.18 18.79
C PRO A 300 0.33 28.53 19.90
N THR A 301 -0.04 27.25 19.76
CA THR A 301 -1.00 26.58 20.67
C THR A 301 -0.34 25.60 21.63
N LEU A 302 0.80 25.03 21.24
CA LEU A 302 1.53 24.03 22.01
C LEU A 302 2.98 24.44 22.23
N PRO A 303 3.63 24.01 23.35
CA PRO A 303 5.04 24.29 23.62
C PRO A 303 5.96 23.38 22.76
N VAL A 304 5.83 23.46 21.46
CA VAL A 304 6.54 22.59 20.50
C VAL A 304 7.39 23.41 19.53
N GLN A 305 8.35 22.75 18.90
CA GLN A 305 9.15 23.26 17.78
C GLN A 305 9.21 22.21 16.69
N ILE A 306 9.43 22.65 15.45
CA ILE A 306 9.55 21.76 14.30
C ILE A 306 11.02 21.64 13.93
N GLU A 307 11.58 20.47 14.04
CA GLU A 307 12.95 20.14 13.69
C GLU A 307 12.98 19.45 12.32
N GLN A 308 13.55 20.16 11.35
CA GLN A 308 13.72 19.63 10.00
C GLN A 308 15.16 19.16 9.83
N HIS A 309 15.40 17.86 9.93
CA HIS A 309 16.74 17.27 9.74
C HIS A 309 17.08 17.17 8.25
N THR A 310 16.11 16.88 7.41
CA THR A 310 16.19 16.89 5.94
C THR A 310 14.80 17.24 5.36
N PRO A 311 14.68 17.53 4.06
CA PRO A 311 13.35 17.69 3.42
C PRO A 311 12.41 16.49 3.60
N TRP A 312 12.96 15.31 3.91
CA TRP A 312 12.23 14.03 4.05
C TRP A 312 12.11 13.55 5.50
N TRP A 313 12.71 14.27 6.45
CA TRP A 313 12.72 13.90 7.86
C TRP A 313 12.40 15.09 8.73
N VAL A 314 11.19 15.12 9.27
CA VAL A 314 10.68 16.18 10.14
C VAL A 314 10.23 15.56 11.45
N THR A 315 10.57 16.21 12.57
CA THR A 315 10.17 15.81 13.91
C THR A 315 9.55 17.00 14.63
N VAL A 316 8.42 16.78 15.27
CA VAL A 316 7.84 17.73 16.24
C VAL A 316 8.48 17.43 17.60
N ALA A 317 9.19 18.39 18.17
CA ALA A 317 9.92 18.26 19.44
C ALA A 317 9.41 19.27 20.47
N ALA A 318 9.74 19.07 21.75
CA ALA A 318 9.45 20.03 22.78
C ALA A 318 10.23 21.34 22.52
N LYS A 319 9.59 22.48 22.72
CA LYS A 319 10.26 23.79 22.62
C LYS A 319 11.32 23.88 23.71
N THR A 320 12.58 24.01 23.29
CA THR A 320 13.67 24.25 24.23
C THR A 320 13.53 25.66 24.78
N GLU A 321 13.35 25.82 26.09
CA GLU A 321 13.42 27.14 26.73
C GLU A 321 14.83 27.68 26.52
N ALA A 322 14.94 28.80 25.81
CA ALA A 322 16.19 29.54 25.74
C ALA A 322 16.54 30.03 27.16
N LYS A 323 17.64 29.52 27.69
CA LYS A 323 18.16 29.83 29.01
C LYS A 323 18.84 31.19 28.95
#